data_74f40fad32b856df685ac249ff694232
#
_entry.id   74f40fad32b856df685ac249ff694232
#
_cell.length_a   1.000
_cell.length_b   1.000
_cell.length_c   1.000
_cell.angle_alpha   90.00
_cell.angle_beta   90.00
_cell.angle_gamma   90.00
#
_symmetry.space_group_name_H-M   'P 1'
#
loop_
_entity.id
_entity.type
_entity.pdbx_description
1 polymer ?
#
loop_
_entity_poly.entity_id
_entity_poly.type
_entity_poly.pdbx_seq_one_letter_code
_entity_poly.pdbx_strand_id
1 'polypeptide(L)'
;MSPHNIISEIDGLGDKTAKKLIWNARNALGMTEFITAGEIDENTEYITTGSSELNRILGGGFQTGKLTEVYGPFKSGKTNLAHTIAVTIQLPKKKGGLGSAVAYIDTENTFAKEKIKRIAKRFGLDPKEVLSQIFHARIYSSDHQMQMIQKAETLCKTRNVRLIVVDSLMALLRAEYVGIGMLARRQGVLNNMIHGLSRVAETYNCAILLTNQVSTKMMGMFSANDAIGGNIVAHGCHFRVMFKTKGFSSNNSLKRRAIIVDAPDLPPEEAEFFITSVGIADTEKGEVPEAKGLDFEVETLYEEETPEVGITEDTTNSGEYSLIDVKGIGDGTAKNLAKNGIASVEDLLESDPETLATKISGISSKMINEWQVNAKALLSA
;
A
#
# COMPACT_ATOMS: atom_id res chain seq x y z
N MET A 1 -16.05 -11.47 -0.15
CA MET A 1 -17.44 -11.56 0.34
C MET A 1 -17.59 -12.71 1.32
N SER A 2 -18.39 -12.53 2.38
CA SER A 2 -18.79 -13.65 3.26
C SER A 2 -20.01 -14.37 2.68
N PRO A 3 -20.27 -15.65 3.05
CA PRO A 3 -21.50 -16.33 2.65
C PRO A 3 -22.76 -15.55 3.02
N HIS A 4 -22.75 -14.91 4.19
CA HIS A 4 -23.87 -14.11 4.67
C HIS A 4 -24.19 -12.91 3.78
N ASN A 5 -23.16 -12.21 3.27
CA ASN A 5 -23.36 -11.07 2.37
C ASN A 5 -23.98 -11.48 1.03
N ILE A 6 -23.58 -12.65 0.50
CA ILE A 6 -24.14 -13.16 -0.77
C ILE A 6 -25.60 -13.59 -0.58
N ILE A 7 -25.91 -14.22 0.56
CA ILE A 7 -27.28 -14.65 0.88
C ILE A 7 -28.20 -13.46 1.03
N SER A 8 -27.74 -12.34 1.58
CA SER A 8 -28.54 -11.11 1.74
C SER A 8 -28.81 -10.39 0.42
N GLU A 9 -28.03 -10.65 -0.63
CA GLU A 9 -28.17 -10.01 -1.95
C GLU A 9 -28.90 -10.87 -2.98
N ILE A 10 -29.00 -12.18 -2.76
CA ILE A 10 -29.60 -13.12 -3.72
C ILE A 10 -30.73 -13.90 -3.05
N ASP A 11 -31.96 -13.57 -3.42
CA ASP A 11 -33.15 -14.25 -2.93
C ASP A 11 -33.14 -15.76 -3.28
N GLY A 12 -33.46 -16.60 -2.30
CA GLY A 12 -33.53 -18.06 -2.47
C GLY A 12 -32.18 -18.78 -2.42
N LEU A 13 -31.07 -18.08 -2.20
CA LEU A 13 -29.74 -18.72 -2.06
C LEU A 13 -29.54 -19.29 -0.66
N GLY A 14 -29.50 -20.62 -0.54
CA GLY A 14 -29.22 -21.27 0.74
C GLY A 14 -27.75 -21.20 1.17
N ASP A 15 -27.49 -21.27 2.48
CA ASP A 15 -26.14 -21.15 3.10
C ASP A 15 -25.12 -22.17 2.49
N LYS A 16 -25.54 -23.43 2.26
CA LYS A 16 -24.67 -24.45 1.65
C LYS A 16 -24.24 -24.08 0.23
N THR A 17 -25.16 -23.53 -0.56
CA THR A 17 -24.89 -23.12 -1.94
C THR A 17 -23.98 -21.90 -1.97
N ALA A 18 -24.22 -20.89 -1.12
CA ALA A 18 -23.37 -19.72 -0.97
C ALA A 18 -21.93 -20.11 -0.60
N LYS A 19 -21.75 -20.99 0.38
CA LYS A 19 -20.43 -21.53 0.79
C LYS A 19 -19.73 -22.25 -0.36
N LYS A 20 -20.45 -23.08 -1.12
CA LYS A 20 -19.88 -23.80 -2.27
C LYS A 20 -19.47 -22.85 -3.39
N LEU A 21 -20.28 -21.84 -3.68
CA LEU A 21 -19.95 -20.81 -4.69
C LEU A 21 -18.67 -20.05 -4.30
N ILE A 22 -18.57 -19.62 -3.03
CA ILE A 22 -17.37 -18.93 -2.54
C ILE A 22 -16.15 -19.83 -2.63
N TRP A 23 -16.28 -21.08 -2.20
CA TRP A 23 -15.17 -22.04 -2.27
C TRP A 23 -14.70 -22.23 -3.70
N ASN A 24 -15.62 -22.46 -4.65
CA ASN A 24 -15.29 -22.65 -6.05
C ASN A 24 -14.63 -21.38 -6.65
N ALA A 25 -15.13 -20.19 -6.30
CA ALA A 25 -14.54 -18.93 -6.75
C ALA A 25 -13.11 -18.74 -6.20
N ARG A 26 -12.89 -19.03 -4.90
CA ARG A 26 -11.57 -18.98 -4.32
C ARG A 26 -10.61 -19.98 -4.94
N ASN A 27 -11.07 -21.18 -5.18
CA ASN A 27 -10.28 -22.23 -5.83
C ASN A 27 -9.89 -21.83 -7.27
N ALA A 28 -10.81 -21.26 -8.02
CA ALA A 28 -10.55 -20.76 -9.37
C ALA A 28 -9.56 -19.59 -9.41
N LEU A 29 -9.43 -18.85 -8.30
CA LEU A 29 -8.49 -17.74 -8.13
C LEU A 29 -7.17 -18.18 -7.44
N GLY A 30 -6.95 -19.47 -7.21
CA GLY A 30 -5.77 -20.00 -6.52
C GLY A 30 -5.69 -19.63 -5.01
N MET A 31 -6.79 -19.13 -4.42
CA MET A 31 -6.81 -18.65 -3.02
C MET A 31 -6.99 -19.77 -1.99
N THR A 32 -7.04 -21.03 -2.40
CA THR A 32 -7.24 -22.20 -1.52
C THR A 32 -5.98 -23.04 -1.32
N GLU A 33 -4.88 -22.66 -1.94
CA GLU A 33 -3.61 -23.36 -1.91
C GLU A 33 -2.60 -22.63 -1.03
N PHE A 34 -1.69 -23.39 -0.42
CA PHE A 34 -0.50 -22.82 0.21
C PHE A 34 0.54 -22.56 -0.88
N ILE A 35 1.15 -21.39 -0.84
CA ILE A 35 2.30 -21.04 -1.66
C ILE A 35 3.53 -20.95 -0.76
N THR A 36 4.72 -21.14 -1.32
CA THR A 36 5.96 -20.92 -0.57
C THR A 36 6.19 -19.42 -0.33
N ALA A 37 6.94 -19.08 0.72
CA ALA A 37 7.25 -17.66 0.99
C ALA A 37 7.96 -16.97 -0.17
N GLY A 38 8.77 -17.71 -0.95
CA GLY A 38 9.45 -17.18 -2.13
C GLY A 38 8.54 -16.91 -3.34
N GLU A 39 7.30 -17.43 -3.32
CA GLU A 39 6.26 -17.17 -4.34
C GLU A 39 5.34 -16.00 -3.98
N ILE A 40 5.53 -15.42 -2.79
CA ILE A 40 4.76 -14.24 -2.38
C ILE A 40 5.27 -13.03 -3.19
N ASP A 41 4.38 -12.44 -3.96
CA ASP A 41 4.68 -11.24 -4.76
C ASP A 41 4.68 -10.01 -3.83
N GLU A 42 5.86 -9.53 -3.44
CA GLU A 42 6.03 -8.35 -2.59
C GLU A 42 5.91 -7.06 -3.41
N ASN A 43 4.69 -6.66 -3.71
CA ASN A 43 4.37 -5.41 -4.42
C ASN A 43 4.26 -4.20 -3.46
N THR A 44 5.12 -4.11 -2.44
CA THR A 44 5.10 -2.97 -1.52
C THR A 44 5.71 -1.74 -2.19
N GLU A 45 4.95 -0.66 -2.25
CA GLU A 45 5.39 0.65 -2.72
C GLU A 45 5.31 1.65 -1.57
N TYR A 46 6.13 2.70 -1.62
CA TYR A 46 6.26 3.68 -0.55
C TYR A 46 5.85 5.07 -1.01
N ILE A 47 5.14 5.79 -0.14
CA ILE A 47 4.71 7.16 -0.37
C ILE A 47 5.46 8.06 0.62
N THR A 48 6.21 9.04 0.12
CA THR A 48 6.94 9.96 0.99
C THR A 48 6.00 10.81 1.85
N THR A 49 6.35 10.96 3.11
CA THR A 49 5.66 11.84 4.08
C THR A 49 5.96 13.32 3.86
N GLY A 50 6.95 13.66 3.02
CA GLY A 50 7.48 15.00 2.87
C GLY A 50 8.54 15.37 3.92
N SER A 51 8.95 14.41 4.75
CA SER A 51 10.06 14.48 5.70
C SER A 51 10.92 13.23 5.57
N SER A 52 12.22 13.39 5.37
CA SER A 52 13.18 12.28 5.30
C SER A 52 13.27 11.52 6.62
N GLU A 53 13.20 12.24 7.73
CA GLU A 53 13.25 11.64 9.07
C GLU A 53 12.01 10.76 9.36
N LEU A 54 10.82 11.22 8.95
CA LEU A 54 9.62 10.38 9.06
C LEU A 54 9.68 9.19 8.10
N ASN A 55 10.18 9.37 6.88
CA ASN A 55 10.35 8.26 5.94
C ASN A 55 11.31 7.21 6.51
N ARG A 56 12.43 7.63 7.13
CA ARG A 56 13.42 6.75 7.73
C ARG A 56 12.80 5.81 8.78
N ILE A 57 12.09 6.36 9.76
CA ILE A 57 11.47 5.53 10.81
C ILE A 57 10.30 4.67 10.31
N LEU A 58 9.73 4.99 9.14
CA LEU A 58 8.66 4.23 8.47
C LEU A 58 9.22 3.23 7.43
N GLY A 59 10.54 3.01 7.40
CA GLY A 59 11.16 2.08 6.45
C GLY A 59 11.05 2.52 4.99
N GLY A 60 10.97 3.85 4.72
CA GLY A 60 10.89 4.41 3.37
C GLY A 60 9.69 5.34 3.15
N GLY A 61 8.68 5.29 4.00
CA GLY A 61 7.46 6.08 3.88
C GLY A 61 6.20 5.31 4.21
N PHE A 62 5.05 5.79 3.76
CA PHE A 62 3.79 5.06 3.91
C PHE A 62 3.72 3.89 2.93
N GLN A 63 3.56 2.70 3.44
CA GLN A 63 3.52 1.46 2.67
C GLN A 63 2.14 1.22 2.05
N THR A 64 2.11 0.82 0.78
CA THR A 64 0.89 0.32 0.13
C THR A 64 0.53 -1.08 0.65
N GLY A 65 -0.75 -1.47 0.49
CA GLY A 65 -1.25 -2.74 1.03
C GLY A 65 -1.41 -2.76 2.55
N LYS A 66 -1.12 -1.66 3.26
CA LYS A 66 -1.06 -1.59 4.72
C LYS A 66 -1.94 -0.47 5.29
N LEU A 67 -2.39 -0.69 6.54
CA LEU A 67 -3.07 0.32 7.35
C LEU A 67 -2.08 0.95 8.32
N THR A 68 -1.95 2.28 8.26
CA THR A 68 -1.14 3.06 9.20
C THR A 68 -2.03 3.94 10.06
N GLU A 69 -2.05 3.71 11.37
CA GLU A 69 -2.65 4.62 12.35
C GLU A 69 -1.64 5.69 12.77
N VAL A 70 -2.02 6.96 12.62
CA VAL A 70 -1.30 8.10 13.19
C VAL A 70 -2.16 8.74 14.25
N TYR A 71 -1.74 8.67 15.51
CA TYR A 71 -2.51 9.17 16.62
C TYR A 71 -1.71 10.13 17.51
N GLY A 72 -2.41 10.93 18.30
CA GLY A 72 -1.77 11.90 19.18
C GLY A 72 -2.72 13.00 19.61
N PRO A 73 -2.26 13.92 20.50
CA PRO A 73 -3.08 15.01 21.03
C PRO A 73 -3.52 15.99 19.92
N PHE A 74 -4.44 16.88 20.30
CA PHE A 74 -4.83 17.98 19.43
C PHE A 74 -3.59 18.81 19.02
N LYS A 75 -3.56 19.31 17.77
CA LYS A 75 -2.43 20.05 17.18
C LYS A 75 -1.10 19.28 17.05
N SER A 76 -1.09 17.95 17.16
CA SER A 76 0.13 17.16 16.97
C SER A 76 0.59 17.03 15.50
N GLY A 77 -0.24 17.37 14.51
CA GLY A 77 0.12 17.38 13.10
C GLY A 77 -0.52 16.28 12.24
N LYS A 78 -1.43 15.48 12.77
CA LYS A 78 -2.08 14.36 12.05
C LYS A 78 -2.72 14.79 10.72
N THR A 79 -3.60 15.78 10.77
CA THR A 79 -4.24 16.35 9.57
C THR A 79 -3.23 17.02 8.63
N ASN A 80 -2.14 17.62 9.17
CA ASN A 80 -1.07 18.17 8.32
C ASN A 80 -0.33 17.06 7.55
N LEU A 81 -0.10 15.93 8.18
CA LEU A 81 0.44 14.75 7.52
C LEU A 81 -0.53 14.24 6.44
N ALA A 82 -1.81 14.09 6.78
CA ALA A 82 -2.84 13.66 5.83
C ALA A 82 -2.89 14.55 4.57
N HIS A 83 -2.85 15.87 4.74
CA HIS A 83 -2.75 16.80 3.61
C HIS A 83 -1.45 16.65 2.82
N THR A 84 -0.32 16.42 3.50
CA THR A 84 0.98 16.29 2.82
C THR A 84 1.01 15.02 1.98
N ILE A 85 0.61 13.88 2.54
CA ILE A 85 0.59 12.60 1.81
C ILE A 85 -0.42 12.61 0.66
N ALA A 86 -1.56 13.29 0.82
CA ALA A 86 -2.53 13.46 -0.27
C ALA A 86 -1.96 14.21 -1.48
N VAL A 87 -0.91 15.01 -1.28
CA VAL A 87 -0.17 15.66 -2.36
C VAL A 87 0.99 14.78 -2.84
N THR A 88 1.79 14.25 -1.92
CA THR A 88 3.04 13.56 -2.29
C THR A 88 2.81 12.24 -3.01
N ILE A 89 1.69 11.55 -2.80
CA ILE A 89 1.34 10.36 -3.59
C ILE A 89 1.23 10.66 -5.09
N GLN A 90 0.88 11.89 -5.45
CA GLN A 90 0.73 12.32 -6.84
C GLN A 90 2.06 12.62 -7.53
N LEU A 91 3.16 12.65 -6.79
CA LEU A 91 4.51 12.74 -7.34
C LEU A 91 4.83 11.51 -8.20
N PRO A 92 5.74 11.64 -9.19
CA PRO A 92 6.31 10.49 -9.88
C PRO A 92 7.03 9.54 -8.89
N LYS A 93 7.11 8.25 -9.20
CA LYS A 93 7.80 7.24 -8.38
C LYS A 93 9.22 7.65 -7.98
N LYS A 94 10.01 8.18 -8.90
CA LYS A 94 11.38 8.71 -8.65
C LYS A 94 11.47 9.83 -7.61
N LYS A 95 10.33 10.45 -7.26
CA LYS A 95 10.23 11.49 -6.24
C LYS A 95 9.47 11.03 -4.98
N GLY A 96 9.27 9.72 -4.82
CA GLY A 96 8.61 9.12 -3.67
C GLY A 96 7.07 9.21 -3.70
N GLY A 97 6.46 9.35 -4.88
CA GLY A 97 5.02 9.24 -5.08
C GLY A 97 4.66 8.02 -5.91
N LEU A 98 3.39 7.89 -6.27
CA LEU A 98 2.87 6.80 -7.12
C LEU A 98 2.17 7.33 -8.39
N GLY A 99 2.12 8.65 -8.60
CA GLY A 99 1.35 9.27 -9.67
C GLY A 99 -0.15 8.94 -9.59
N SER A 100 -0.69 8.79 -8.38
CA SER A 100 -2.01 8.23 -8.13
C SER A 100 -2.94 9.19 -7.40
N ALA A 101 -4.24 8.95 -7.50
CA ALA A 101 -5.28 9.74 -6.86
C ALA A 101 -5.52 9.33 -5.39
N VAL A 102 -6.34 10.13 -4.68
CA VAL A 102 -6.62 10.00 -3.25
C VAL A 102 -8.12 9.99 -3.00
N ALA A 103 -8.61 9.10 -2.13
CA ALA A 103 -9.92 9.23 -1.49
C ALA A 103 -9.72 9.81 -0.08
N TYR A 104 -10.32 10.97 0.20
CA TYR A 104 -10.21 11.67 1.48
C TYR A 104 -11.55 11.70 2.19
N ILE A 105 -11.68 10.93 3.26
CA ILE A 105 -12.87 10.80 4.10
C ILE A 105 -12.70 11.73 5.31
N ASP A 106 -13.40 12.88 5.29
CA ASP A 106 -13.26 13.95 6.28
C ASP A 106 -14.43 13.94 7.27
N THR A 107 -14.19 13.47 8.48
CA THR A 107 -15.21 13.43 9.56
C THR A 107 -15.21 14.67 10.45
N GLU A 108 -14.13 15.47 10.42
CA GLU A 108 -13.94 16.63 11.31
C GLU A 108 -14.11 17.99 10.61
N ASN A 109 -14.32 17.99 9.27
CA ASN A 109 -14.36 19.21 8.45
C ASN A 109 -13.04 20.01 8.49
N THR A 110 -11.93 19.30 8.39
CA THR A 110 -10.59 19.87 8.52
C THR A 110 -9.85 19.97 7.20
N PHE A 111 -10.44 19.49 6.10
CA PHE A 111 -9.82 19.55 4.77
C PHE A 111 -9.65 20.98 4.29
N ALA A 112 -8.41 21.39 4.03
CA ALA A 112 -8.06 22.77 3.69
C ALA A 112 -7.46 22.87 2.28
N LYS A 113 -8.27 23.24 1.29
CA LYS A 113 -7.85 23.39 -0.13
C LYS A 113 -6.64 24.32 -0.30
N GLU A 114 -6.61 25.44 0.44
CA GLU A 114 -5.48 26.38 0.36
C GLU A 114 -4.18 25.80 0.91
N LYS A 115 -4.27 24.92 1.90
CA LYS A 115 -3.11 24.17 2.40
C LYS A 115 -2.60 23.20 1.33
N ILE A 116 -3.49 22.44 0.71
CA ILE A 116 -3.16 21.53 -0.41
C ILE A 116 -2.44 22.29 -1.53
N LYS A 117 -2.96 23.45 -1.95
CA LYS A 117 -2.31 24.27 -2.98
C LYS A 117 -0.89 24.72 -2.61
N ARG A 118 -0.65 25.11 -1.35
CA ARG A 118 0.70 25.48 -0.90
C ARG A 118 1.64 24.28 -0.87
N ILE A 119 1.16 23.12 -0.44
CA ILE A 119 1.96 21.88 -0.45
C ILE A 119 2.27 21.48 -1.89
N ALA A 120 1.30 21.52 -2.82
CA ALA A 120 1.52 21.21 -4.23
C ALA A 120 2.63 22.07 -4.84
N LYS A 121 2.58 23.39 -4.61
CA LYS A 121 3.63 24.33 -5.07
C LYS A 121 5.01 23.99 -4.51
N ARG A 122 5.10 23.60 -3.23
CA ARG A 122 6.37 23.16 -2.61
C ARG A 122 7.00 22.01 -3.38
N PHE A 123 6.19 21.06 -3.84
CA PHE A 123 6.67 19.88 -4.57
C PHE A 123 6.73 20.07 -6.10
N GLY A 124 6.50 21.29 -6.59
CA GLY A 124 6.53 21.60 -8.02
C GLY A 124 5.37 21.02 -8.83
N LEU A 125 4.23 20.72 -8.16
CA LEU A 125 3.01 20.24 -8.80
C LEU A 125 2.03 21.39 -9.07
N ASP A 126 1.23 21.27 -10.14
CA ASP A 126 0.14 22.21 -10.40
C ASP A 126 -0.98 22.03 -9.36
N PRO A 127 -1.35 23.08 -8.61
CA PRO A 127 -2.37 22.97 -7.57
C PRO A 127 -3.76 22.60 -8.08
N LYS A 128 -4.11 22.90 -9.33
CA LYS A 128 -5.42 22.57 -9.91
C LYS A 128 -5.47 21.09 -10.25
N GLU A 129 -4.40 20.56 -10.84
CA GLU A 129 -4.28 19.14 -11.13
C GLU A 129 -4.30 18.32 -9.84
N VAL A 130 -3.51 18.72 -8.84
CA VAL A 130 -3.49 18.05 -7.53
C VAL A 130 -4.90 18.02 -6.91
N LEU A 131 -5.64 19.12 -6.91
CA LEU A 131 -6.98 19.15 -6.36
C LEU A 131 -7.97 18.27 -7.16
N SER A 132 -7.79 18.11 -8.47
CA SER A 132 -8.64 17.27 -9.31
C SER A 132 -8.46 15.77 -9.03
N GLN A 133 -7.32 15.37 -8.45
CA GLN A 133 -7.00 13.98 -8.09
C GLN A 133 -7.34 13.64 -6.63
N ILE A 134 -7.91 14.56 -5.84
CA ILE A 134 -8.36 14.31 -4.47
C ILE A 134 -9.88 14.22 -4.43
N PHE A 135 -10.40 13.00 -4.29
CA PHE A 135 -11.83 12.73 -4.14
C PHE A 135 -12.21 12.89 -2.67
N HIS A 136 -12.72 14.07 -2.32
CA HIS A 136 -13.08 14.44 -0.95
C HIS A 136 -14.54 14.13 -0.63
N ALA A 137 -14.78 13.49 0.52
CA ALA A 137 -16.11 13.28 1.07
C ALA A 137 -16.20 13.87 2.49
N ARG A 138 -17.13 14.81 2.71
CA ARG A 138 -17.50 15.28 4.04
C ARG A 138 -18.49 14.30 4.68
N ILE A 139 -18.19 13.83 5.88
CA ILE A 139 -18.93 12.77 6.57
C ILE A 139 -19.68 13.34 7.77
N TYR A 140 -20.92 12.87 7.98
CA TYR A 140 -21.80 13.39 9.03
C TYR A 140 -22.27 12.32 10.03
N SER A 141 -22.13 11.02 9.71
CA SER A 141 -22.49 9.91 10.59
C SER A 141 -21.58 8.72 10.40
N SER A 142 -21.54 7.82 11.37
CA SER A 142 -20.76 6.59 11.29
C SER A 142 -21.24 5.65 10.18
N ASP A 143 -22.55 5.63 9.91
CA ASP A 143 -23.12 4.90 8.78
C ASP A 143 -22.64 5.49 7.44
N HIS A 144 -22.69 6.82 7.29
CA HIS A 144 -22.15 7.51 6.12
C HIS A 144 -20.65 7.26 5.96
N GLN A 145 -19.88 7.20 7.06
CA GLN A 145 -18.45 6.84 7.02
C GLN A 145 -18.24 5.43 6.44
N MET A 146 -19.02 4.45 6.88
CA MET A 146 -18.98 3.08 6.36
C MET A 146 -19.31 3.03 4.87
N GLN A 147 -20.36 3.74 4.43
CA GLN A 147 -20.73 3.82 3.01
C GLN A 147 -19.62 4.44 2.15
N MET A 148 -18.92 5.46 2.65
CA MET A 148 -17.83 6.09 1.90
C MET A 148 -16.58 5.22 1.85
N ILE A 149 -16.31 4.41 2.88
CA ILE A 149 -15.26 3.38 2.83
C ILE A 149 -15.56 2.36 1.71
N GLN A 150 -16.81 1.91 1.60
CA GLN A 150 -17.21 1.00 0.51
C GLN A 150 -17.11 1.66 -0.88
N LYS A 151 -17.50 2.94 -0.99
CA LYS A 151 -17.36 3.70 -2.25
C LYS A 151 -15.91 3.97 -2.64
N ALA A 152 -15.00 4.09 -1.67
CA ALA A 152 -13.56 4.23 -1.94
C ALA A 152 -13.00 3.03 -2.71
N GLU A 153 -13.52 1.81 -2.48
CA GLU A 153 -13.18 0.63 -3.28
C GLU A 153 -13.48 0.83 -4.77
N THR A 154 -14.61 1.47 -5.09
CA THR A 154 -14.96 1.77 -6.50
C THR A 154 -13.99 2.79 -7.11
N LEU A 155 -13.53 3.78 -6.33
CA LEU A 155 -12.53 4.75 -6.80
C LEU A 155 -11.17 4.08 -7.05
N CYS A 156 -10.77 3.11 -6.25
CA CYS A 156 -9.56 2.31 -6.51
C CYS A 156 -9.65 1.62 -7.89
N LYS A 157 -10.80 1.04 -8.23
CA LYS A 157 -11.03 0.37 -9.53
C LYS A 157 -11.05 1.33 -10.72
N THR A 158 -11.67 2.51 -10.56
CA THR A 158 -12.06 3.35 -11.70
C THR A 158 -11.25 4.63 -11.86
N ARG A 159 -10.51 5.05 -10.81
CA ARG A 159 -9.85 6.36 -10.73
C ARG A 159 -8.40 6.29 -10.27
N ASN A 160 -7.78 5.12 -10.31
CA ASN A 160 -6.40 4.93 -9.86
C ASN A 160 -6.13 5.50 -8.46
N VAL A 161 -7.08 5.33 -7.53
CA VAL A 161 -6.88 5.72 -6.12
C VAL A 161 -5.99 4.67 -5.44
N ARG A 162 -4.84 5.11 -4.91
CA ARG A 162 -3.88 4.27 -4.20
C ARG A 162 -3.59 4.79 -2.78
N LEU A 163 -4.32 5.82 -2.33
CA LEU A 163 -4.32 6.30 -0.95
C LEU A 163 -5.75 6.57 -0.50
N ILE A 164 -6.12 6.02 0.65
CA ILE A 164 -7.37 6.37 1.34
C ILE A 164 -6.99 7.01 2.67
N VAL A 165 -7.45 8.22 2.90
CA VAL A 165 -7.30 8.95 4.17
C VAL A 165 -8.63 8.94 4.91
N VAL A 166 -8.62 8.57 6.18
CA VAL A 166 -9.78 8.72 7.09
C VAL A 166 -9.37 9.65 8.24
N ASP A 167 -9.83 10.90 8.18
CA ASP A 167 -9.49 11.95 9.15
C ASP A 167 -10.75 12.51 9.82
N SER A 168 -11.11 11.98 11.01
CA SER A 168 -10.50 10.92 11.79
C SER A 168 -11.40 9.67 11.89
N LEU A 169 -10.77 8.52 12.24
CA LEU A 169 -11.47 7.24 12.34
C LEU A 169 -12.56 7.24 13.42
N MET A 170 -12.28 7.81 14.59
CA MET A 170 -13.10 7.62 15.80
C MET A 170 -14.06 8.77 16.14
N ALA A 171 -14.00 9.93 15.45
CA ALA A 171 -14.76 11.11 15.84
C ALA A 171 -16.27 10.84 15.91
N LEU A 172 -16.85 10.32 14.84
CA LEU A 172 -18.29 10.05 14.74
C LEU A 172 -18.72 8.85 15.60
N LEU A 173 -17.92 7.79 15.64
CA LEU A 173 -18.19 6.64 16.50
C LEU A 173 -18.28 7.00 17.98
N ARG A 174 -17.49 7.97 18.42
CA ARG A 174 -17.56 8.48 19.80
C ARG A 174 -18.78 9.37 20.06
N ALA A 175 -19.14 10.14 19.07
CA ALA A 175 -20.30 11.04 19.17
C ALA A 175 -21.64 10.28 19.19
N GLU A 176 -21.75 9.20 18.41
CA GLU A 176 -23.00 8.45 18.26
C GLU A 176 -23.17 7.31 19.28
N TYR A 177 -22.09 6.61 19.63
CA TYR A 177 -22.13 5.48 20.57
C TYR A 177 -21.62 5.88 21.94
N VAL A 178 -22.45 6.61 22.68
CA VAL A 178 -22.11 7.15 24.00
C VAL A 178 -22.49 6.18 25.12
N GLY A 179 -21.63 6.10 26.14
CA GLY A 179 -21.86 5.29 27.33
C GLY A 179 -21.39 3.83 27.21
N ILE A 180 -21.28 3.18 28.38
CA ILE A 180 -20.72 1.79 28.49
C ILE A 180 -21.61 0.79 27.76
N GLY A 181 -22.94 0.95 27.82
CA GLY A 181 -23.88 0.05 27.16
C GLY A 181 -23.77 0.01 25.63
N MET A 182 -23.22 1.05 25.01
CA MET A 182 -23.00 1.13 23.55
C MET A 182 -21.62 0.68 23.11
N LEU A 183 -20.74 0.33 24.04
CA LEU A 183 -19.35 -0.01 23.75
C LEU A 183 -19.23 -1.19 22.78
N ALA A 184 -19.93 -2.29 23.04
CA ALA A 184 -19.87 -3.48 22.20
C ALA A 184 -20.32 -3.19 20.76
N ARG A 185 -21.41 -2.41 20.59
CA ARG A 185 -21.91 -2.01 19.27
C ARG A 185 -20.91 -1.10 18.55
N ARG A 186 -20.35 -0.10 19.25
CA ARG A 186 -19.29 0.74 18.69
C ARG A 186 -18.10 -0.06 18.20
N GLN A 187 -17.65 -1.03 18.99
CA GLN A 187 -16.53 -1.91 18.63
C GLN A 187 -16.88 -2.81 17.43
N GLY A 188 -18.10 -3.31 17.33
CA GLY A 188 -18.54 -4.05 16.15
C GLY A 188 -18.49 -3.23 14.86
N VAL A 189 -18.99 -2.00 14.89
CA VAL A 189 -18.94 -1.07 13.73
C VAL A 189 -17.49 -0.73 13.37
N LEU A 190 -16.67 -0.40 14.36
CA LEU A 190 -15.25 -0.10 14.18
C LEU A 190 -14.50 -1.27 13.54
N ASN A 191 -14.72 -2.49 14.03
CA ASN A 191 -14.11 -3.70 13.49
C ASN A 191 -14.47 -3.90 12.01
N ASN A 192 -15.73 -3.69 11.64
CA ASN A 192 -16.19 -3.78 10.26
C ASN A 192 -15.51 -2.72 9.36
N MET A 193 -15.31 -1.49 9.86
CA MET A 193 -14.59 -0.43 9.13
C MET A 193 -13.14 -0.83 8.88
N ILE A 194 -12.42 -1.28 9.91
CA ILE A 194 -11.02 -1.71 9.82
C ILE A 194 -10.86 -2.88 8.84
N HIS A 195 -11.70 -3.93 8.97
CA HIS A 195 -11.65 -5.06 8.04
C HIS A 195 -12.00 -4.66 6.60
N GLY A 196 -12.94 -3.74 6.41
CA GLY A 196 -13.26 -3.21 5.08
C GLY A 196 -12.07 -2.50 4.45
N LEU A 197 -11.39 -1.64 5.22
CA LEU A 197 -10.19 -0.92 4.78
C LEU A 197 -9.01 -1.86 4.51
N SER A 198 -8.76 -2.86 5.37
CA SER A 198 -7.71 -3.87 5.18
C SER A 198 -7.89 -4.61 3.87
N ARG A 199 -9.11 -5.08 3.59
CA ARG A 199 -9.41 -5.75 2.34
C ARG A 199 -9.16 -4.86 1.11
N VAL A 200 -9.54 -3.57 1.17
CA VAL A 200 -9.28 -2.63 0.07
C VAL A 200 -7.78 -2.38 -0.09
N ALA A 201 -7.05 -2.22 1.02
CA ALA A 201 -5.60 -2.05 1.00
C ALA A 201 -4.91 -3.20 0.27
N GLU A 202 -5.20 -4.43 0.66
CA GLU A 202 -4.63 -5.65 0.09
C GLU A 202 -5.04 -5.85 -1.38
N THR A 203 -6.36 -5.75 -1.67
CA THR A 203 -6.89 -6.04 -3.02
C THR A 203 -6.39 -5.07 -4.08
N TYR A 204 -6.22 -3.79 -3.73
CA TYR A 204 -5.85 -2.73 -4.68
C TYR A 204 -4.44 -2.18 -4.44
N ASN A 205 -3.67 -2.82 -3.57
CA ASN A 205 -2.37 -2.34 -3.13
C ASN A 205 -2.40 -0.83 -2.77
N CYS A 206 -3.39 -0.44 -1.94
CA CYS A 206 -3.65 0.92 -1.47
C CYS A 206 -2.97 1.17 -0.13
N ALA A 207 -2.37 2.33 0.09
CA ALA A 207 -2.02 2.80 1.42
C ALA A 207 -3.27 3.36 2.13
N ILE A 208 -3.45 3.02 3.40
CA ILE A 208 -4.53 3.56 4.23
C ILE A 208 -3.93 4.36 5.38
N LEU A 209 -4.27 5.64 5.45
CA LEU A 209 -3.94 6.52 6.57
C LEU A 209 -5.17 6.73 7.45
N LEU A 210 -5.09 6.32 8.69
CA LEU A 210 -6.09 6.56 9.72
C LEU A 210 -5.55 7.57 10.73
N THR A 211 -6.19 8.73 10.88
CA THR A 211 -5.86 9.62 11.98
C THR A 211 -6.73 9.30 13.18
N ASN A 212 -6.17 9.41 14.39
CA ASN A 212 -6.86 9.12 15.63
C ASN A 212 -6.43 10.05 16.76
N GLN A 213 -7.29 10.18 17.76
CA GLN A 213 -7.04 10.98 18.95
C GLN A 213 -6.57 10.10 20.09
N VAL A 214 -5.99 10.70 21.12
CA VAL A 214 -5.63 10.05 22.39
C VAL A 214 -6.73 10.22 23.43
N SER A 215 -6.89 9.21 24.27
CA SER A 215 -7.65 9.30 25.51
C SER A 215 -6.68 9.47 26.67
N THR A 216 -6.84 10.52 27.47
CA THR A 216 -6.06 10.68 28.70
C THR A 216 -6.74 9.87 29.79
N LYS A 217 -6.18 8.70 30.11
CA LYS A 217 -6.55 7.97 31.32
C LYS A 217 -5.69 8.49 32.47
N MET A 218 -6.29 9.11 33.47
CA MET A 218 -5.62 9.40 34.71
C MET A 218 -5.44 8.09 35.49
N MET A 219 -4.26 7.51 35.49
CA MET A 219 -3.85 6.42 36.34
C MET A 219 -2.84 6.97 37.36
N GLY A 220 -3.34 7.48 38.49
CA GLY A 220 -2.50 8.05 39.54
C GLY A 220 -1.65 9.23 39.04
N MET A 221 -0.33 9.21 39.30
CA MET A 221 0.62 10.27 38.92
C MET A 221 1.08 10.20 37.44
N PHE A 222 0.67 9.18 36.67
CA PHE A 222 1.04 8.99 35.28
C PHE A 222 -0.17 9.05 34.37
N SER A 223 -0.16 9.92 33.35
CA SER A 223 -1.16 9.93 32.30
C SER A 223 -0.66 9.05 31.13
N ALA A 224 -1.32 7.92 30.90
CA ALA A 224 -1.09 7.15 29.68
C ALA A 224 -1.93 7.74 28.54
N ASN A 225 -1.29 8.18 27.47
CA ASN A 225 -1.94 8.65 26.26
C ASN A 225 -2.16 7.46 25.31
N ASP A 226 -3.24 6.71 25.51
CA ASP A 226 -3.62 5.61 24.63
C ASP A 226 -4.44 6.11 23.45
N ALA A 227 -4.25 5.50 22.26
CA ALA A 227 -5.10 5.73 21.11
C ALA A 227 -6.55 5.29 21.41
N ILE A 228 -7.52 6.05 20.93
CA ILE A 228 -8.93 5.71 21.10
C ILE A 228 -9.29 4.57 20.14
N GLY A 229 -10.12 3.61 20.59
CA GLY A 229 -10.51 2.44 19.80
C GLY A 229 -10.05 1.12 20.40
N GLY A 230 -9.03 1.19 21.29
CA GLY A 230 -8.51 0.02 22.02
C GLY A 230 -7.91 -1.03 21.08
N ASN A 231 -8.02 -2.31 21.49
CA ASN A 231 -7.39 -3.44 20.80
C ASN A 231 -7.81 -3.62 19.33
N ILE A 232 -9.02 -3.18 18.94
CA ILE A 232 -9.48 -3.34 17.55
C ILE A 232 -8.62 -2.52 16.59
N VAL A 233 -8.36 -1.25 16.92
CA VAL A 233 -7.45 -0.43 16.11
C VAL A 233 -6.01 -0.90 16.27
N ALA A 234 -5.61 -1.24 17.50
CA ALA A 234 -4.25 -1.68 17.81
C ALA A 234 -3.84 -2.94 17.02
N HIS A 235 -4.73 -3.92 16.89
CA HIS A 235 -4.44 -5.15 16.16
C HIS A 235 -4.88 -5.12 14.69
N GLY A 236 -5.69 -4.12 14.30
CA GLY A 236 -6.17 -3.99 12.93
C GLY A 236 -5.29 -3.10 12.05
N CYS A 237 -4.37 -2.33 12.63
CA CYS A 237 -3.41 -1.51 11.90
C CYS A 237 -2.04 -2.21 11.87
N HIS A 238 -1.36 -2.14 10.72
CA HIS A 238 -0.02 -2.71 10.54
C HIS A 238 1.05 -1.81 11.17
N PHE A 239 0.88 -0.49 11.03
CA PHE A 239 1.79 0.51 11.60
C PHE A 239 1.01 1.43 12.53
N ARG A 240 1.60 1.71 13.70
CA ARG A 240 1.05 2.63 14.69
C ARG A 240 2.09 3.66 15.07
N VAL A 241 1.80 4.91 14.75
CA VAL A 241 2.71 6.05 14.95
C VAL A 241 2.08 7.05 15.90
N MET A 242 2.75 7.30 17.02
CA MET A 242 2.33 8.32 17.97
C MET A 242 2.99 9.66 17.66
N PHE A 243 2.17 10.69 17.45
CA PHE A 243 2.66 12.07 17.36
C PHE A 243 2.58 12.75 18.70
N LYS A 244 3.72 13.34 19.12
CA LYS A 244 3.83 14.13 20.35
C LYS A 244 4.11 15.60 20.05
N THR A 245 3.52 16.49 20.86
CA THR A 245 3.91 17.90 20.92
C THR A 245 5.10 18.04 21.87
N LYS A 246 6.07 18.88 21.55
CA LYS A 246 7.11 19.24 22.51
C LYS A 246 6.48 20.02 23.67
N GLY A 247 6.87 19.73 24.93
CA GLY A 247 6.24 20.27 26.14
C GLY A 247 6.15 21.81 26.18
N PHE A 248 5.37 22.32 27.11
CA PHE A 248 4.91 23.71 27.30
C PHE A 248 5.97 24.84 27.30
N SER A 249 7.24 24.53 27.15
CA SER A 249 8.34 25.51 27.37
C SER A 249 8.66 26.41 26.16
N SER A 250 8.05 26.24 25.01
CA SER A 250 8.19 27.20 23.91
C SER A 250 6.86 27.38 23.17
N ASN A 251 6.24 28.51 23.38
CA ASN A 251 4.91 28.89 22.85
C ASN A 251 4.79 28.93 21.32
N ASN A 252 5.80 28.50 20.56
CA ASN A 252 5.78 28.60 19.10
C ASN A 252 6.58 27.53 18.36
N SER A 253 6.88 26.40 18.99
CA SER A 253 7.62 25.35 18.29
C SER A 253 6.73 24.67 17.26
N LEU A 254 7.07 24.79 15.97
CA LEU A 254 6.51 24.01 14.87
C LEU A 254 6.98 22.56 14.92
N LYS A 255 7.96 22.26 15.77
CA LYS A 255 8.63 20.97 15.89
C LYS A 255 7.74 19.94 16.61
N ARG A 256 7.69 18.76 16.09
CA ARG A 256 6.93 17.61 16.61
C ARG A 256 7.84 16.40 16.68
N ARG A 257 7.40 15.37 17.39
CA ARG A 257 8.05 14.07 17.46
C ARG A 257 7.08 12.99 17.06
N ALA A 258 7.52 12.06 16.20
CA ALA A 258 6.85 10.82 15.86
C ALA A 258 7.57 9.66 16.53
N ILE A 259 6.81 8.67 17.01
CA ILE A 259 7.32 7.45 17.64
C ILE A 259 6.62 6.27 17.00
N ILE A 260 7.40 5.30 16.53
CA ILE A 260 6.85 4.00 16.12
C ILE A 260 6.47 3.23 17.38
N VAL A 261 5.19 2.99 17.55
CA VAL A 261 4.64 2.28 18.72
C VAL A 261 4.48 0.80 18.43
N ASP A 262 4.13 0.49 17.18
CA ASP A 262 3.95 -0.87 16.70
C ASP A 262 4.17 -0.92 15.19
N ALA A 263 4.92 -1.91 14.73
CA ALA A 263 5.17 -2.21 13.33
C ALA A 263 5.66 -3.66 13.21
N PRO A 264 5.29 -4.41 12.17
CA PRO A 264 5.64 -5.82 12.06
C PRO A 264 7.14 -6.05 11.82
N ASP A 265 7.80 -5.13 11.14
CA ASP A 265 9.15 -5.26 10.57
C ASP A 265 10.09 -4.09 10.90
N LEU A 266 9.64 -3.11 11.72
CA LEU A 266 10.45 -1.95 12.08
C LEU A 266 10.73 -1.92 13.58
N PRO A 267 11.95 -1.53 13.99
CA PRO A 267 12.28 -1.35 15.39
C PRO A 267 11.53 -0.14 15.98
N PRO A 268 11.34 -0.09 17.29
CA PRO A 268 10.85 1.11 17.97
C PRO A 268 11.84 2.27 17.78
N GLU A 269 11.46 3.25 16.98
CA GLU A 269 12.25 4.43 16.69
C GLU A 269 11.46 5.71 16.82
N GLU A 270 12.16 6.84 16.93
CA GLU A 270 11.55 8.16 16.94
C GLU A 270 12.23 9.12 15.95
N ALA A 271 11.45 10.06 15.43
CA ALA A 271 11.93 11.13 14.56
C ALA A 271 11.33 12.46 14.95
N GLU A 272 12.06 13.55 14.70
CA GLU A 272 11.55 14.90 14.83
C GLU A 272 11.21 15.48 13.45
N PHE A 273 10.13 16.23 13.37
CA PHE A 273 9.67 16.86 12.14
C PHE A 273 9.00 18.21 12.42
N PHE A 274 8.77 19.00 11.41
CA PHE A 274 8.15 20.31 11.52
C PHE A 274 6.80 20.36 10.83
N ILE A 275 5.84 21.05 11.46
CA ILE A 275 4.57 21.42 10.85
C ILE A 275 4.72 22.83 10.29
N THR A 276 4.74 22.94 8.96
CA THR A 276 4.92 24.22 8.28
C THR A 276 3.65 24.68 7.55
N SER A 277 3.65 25.89 7.01
CA SER A 277 2.58 26.40 6.13
C SER A 277 2.46 25.57 4.84
N VAL A 278 3.53 24.85 4.45
CA VAL A 278 3.64 24.03 3.24
C VAL A 278 3.70 22.52 3.54
N GLY A 279 3.15 22.10 4.68
CA GLY A 279 3.02 20.67 5.05
C GLY A 279 4.06 20.22 6.08
N ILE A 280 4.25 18.90 6.15
CA ILE A 280 5.27 18.25 6.98
C ILE A 280 6.64 18.40 6.30
N ALA A 281 7.69 18.69 7.08
CA ALA A 281 9.04 18.91 6.60
C ALA A 281 10.10 18.59 7.66
N ASP A 282 11.37 18.50 7.24
CA ASP A 282 12.51 18.30 8.15
C ASP A 282 13.01 19.63 8.74
N THR A 283 12.65 20.75 8.13
CA THR A 283 13.05 22.10 8.56
C THR A 283 11.85 23.03 8.70
N GLU A 284 12.00 24.10 9.47
CA GLU A 284 10.95 25.14 9.64
C GLU A 284 10.63 25.86 8.31
N LYS A 285 11.58 25.95 7.40
CA LYS A 285 11.40 26.57 6.07
C LYS A 285 10.56 25.71 5.13
N GLY A 286 10.42 24.41 5.41
CA GLY A 286 9.64 23.51 4.59
C GLY A 286 10.33 23.14 3.28
N GLU A 287 11.63 23.05 3.26
CA GLU A 287 12.41 22.60 2.11
C GLU A 287 12.01 21.18 1.70
N VAL A 288 12.07 20.87 0.41
CA VAL A 288 11.83 19.51 -0.07
C VAL A 288 13.07 18.69 0.29
N PRO A 289 12.94 17.52 0.94
CA PRO A 289 14.08 16.65 1.17
C PRO A 289 14.72 16.29 -0.18
N GLU A 290 16.04 16.36 -0.25
CA GLU A 290 16.74 15.76 -1.39
C GLU A 290 16.36 14.29 -1.45
N ALA A 291 16.05 13.77 -2.62
CA ALA A 291 15.81 12.34 -2.85
C ALA A 291 17.16 11.60 -2.74
N LYS A 292 17.73 11.55 -1.53
CA LYS A 292 18.83 10.67 -1.20
C LYS A 292 18.25 9.29 -0.94
N GLY A 293 18.41 8.41 -1.93
CA GLY A 293 18.32 6.96 -1.77
C GLY A 293 16.99 6.46 -1.19
N LEU A 294 15.93 6.44 -2.00
CA LEU A 294 14.90 5.40 -1.89
C LEU A 294 15.38 4.11 -2.61
N ASP A 295 16.66 4.06 -2.96
CA ASP A 295 17.35 2.84 -3.30
C ASP A 295 17.62 2.11 -1.96
N PHE A 296 16.62 1.40 -1.46
CA PHE A 296 16.89 0.29 -0.59
C PHE A 296 17.57 -0.76 -1.48
N GLU A 297 18.90 -0.69 -1.56
CA GLU A 297 19.67 -1.90 -1.76
C GLU A 297 19.26 -2.80 -0.58
N VAL A 298 18.45 -3.79 -0.87
CA VAL A 298 18.33 -4.96 -0.01
C VAL A 298 19.72 -5.54 -0.04
N GLU A 299 20.55 -5.21 0.97
CA GLU A 299 21.77 -5.97 1.24
C GLU A 299 21.31 -7.42 1.42
N THR A 300 21.43 -8.18 0.36
CA THR A 300 21.32 -9.63 0.41
C THR A 300 22.45 -10.11 1.30
N LEU A 301 22.16 -10.37 2.57
CA LEU A 301 23.05 -10.98 3.56
C LEU A 301 23.32 -12.46 3.24
N TYR A 302 23.44 -12.79 1.98
CA TYR A 302 23.94 -14.08 1.52
C TYR A 302 24.88 -13.80 0.36
N GLU A 303 26.18 -13.61 0.69
CA GLU A 303 27.25 -13.83 -0.27
C GLU A 303 27.27 -15.32 -0.60
N GLU A 304 26.62 -15.73 -1.68
CA GLU A 304 26.98 -16.95 -2.36
C GLU A 304 28.25 -16.64 -3.18
N GLU A 305 29.38 -17.16 -2.74
CA GLU A 305 30.61 -17.24 -3.54
C GLU A 305 30.30 -17.99 -4.85
N THR A 306 30.06 -17.25 -5.92
CA THR A 306 30.12 -17.83 -7.27
C THR A 306 31.52 -17.65 -7.83
N PRO A 307 32.16 -18.71 -8.35
CA PRO A 307 33.44 -18.57 -8.99
C PRO A 307 33.32 -17.73 -10.26
N GLU A 308 34.21 -16.76 -10.40
CA GLU A 308 34.38 -15.95 -11.61
C GLU A 308 34.60 -16.84 -12.83
N VAL A 309 33.61 -16.87 -13.72
CA VAL A 309 33.86 -17.27 -15.12
C VAL A 309 33.70 -15.99 -15.94
N GLY A 310 34.81 -15.49 -16.43
CA GLY A 310 34.84 -14.35 -17.33
C GLY A 310 34.04 -14.62 -18.59
N ILE A 311 33.03 -13.79 -18.82
CA ILE A 311 32.32 -13.74 -20.10
C ILE A 311 32.69 -12.42 -20.75
N THR A 312 33.45 -12.55 -21.82
CA THR A 312 33.74 -11.51 -22.81
C THR A 312 32.44 -11.05 -23.45
N GLU A 313 32.25 -9.73 -23.47
CA GLU A 313 31.26 -9.09 -24.37
C GLU A 313 31.63 -9.44 -25.81
N ASP A 314 30.71 -10.07 -26.53
CA ASP A 314 30.44 -9.71 -27.92
C ASP A 314 29.20 -10.40 -28.47
N THR A 315 28.52 -9.64 -29.26
CA THR A 315 27.58 -9.88 -30.35
C THR A 315 26.11 -9.56 -30.09
N THR A 316 25.77 -8.36 -30.61
CA THR A 316 24.54 -8.01 -31.29
C THR A 316 23.82 -9.17 -31.95
N ASN A 317 22.55 -9.39 -31.62
CA ASN A 317 21.65 -9.85 -32.67
C ASN A 317 20.25 -9.22 -32.55
N SER A 318 19.86 -8.56 -33.62
CA SER A 318 18.57 -7.93 -33.93
C SER A 318 17.55 -9.01 -34.27
N GLY A 319 16.72 -9.39 -33.32
CA GLY A 319 15.46 -10.11 -33.57
C GLY A 319 14.30 -9.27 -33.07
N GLU A 320 13.29 -9.10 -33.89
CA GLU A 320 12.13 -8.25 -33.64
C GLU A 320 11.23 -8.77 -32.47
N TYR A 321 11.44 -10.02 -32.04
CA TYR A 321 10.65 -10.69 -30.99
C TYR A 321 11.52 -11.45 -29.99
N SER A 322 11.13 -11.45 -28.70
CA SER A 322 11.77 -12.19 -27.62
C SER A 322 11.00 -13.46 -27.27
N LEU A 323 11.62 -14.40 -26.52
CA LEU A 323 10.98 -15.66 -26.11
C LEU A 323 9.67 -15.44 -25.31
N ILE A 324 9.54 -14.33 -24.59
CA ILE A 324 8.34 -14.01 -23.82
C ILE A 324 7.16 -13.59 -24.70
N ASP A 325 7.41 -13.20 -25.95
CA ASP A 325 6.36 -12.83 -26.90
C ASP A 325 5.72 -14.09 -27.52
N VAL A 326 6.33 -15.26 -27.33
CA VAL A 326 5.77 -16.54 -27.80
C VAL A 326 4.68 -17.00 -26.83
N LYS A 327 3.46 -17.15 -27.34
CA LYS A 327 2.31 -17.57 -26.54
C LYS A 327 2.59 -18.92 -25.84
N GLY A 328 2.50 -18.89 -24.50
CA GLY A 328 2.74 -20.06 -23.64
C GLY A 328 4.12 -20.08 -22.98
N ILE A 329 4.99 -19.12 -23.28
CA ILE A 329 6.27 -18.93 -22.61
C ILE A 329 6.15 -17.70 -21.70
N GLY A 330 6.21 -17.92 -20.38
CA GLY A 330 6.30 -16.85 -19.40
C GLY A 330 7.74 -16.58 -18.98
N ASP A 331 7.98 -15.51 -18.23
CA ASP A 331 9.33 -15.05 -17.79
C ASP A 331 10.18 -16.16 -17.15
N GLY A 332 9.57 -16.97 -16.28
CA GLY A 332 10.26 -18.10 -15.64
C GLY A 332 10.70 -19.16 -16.61
N THR A 333 9.86 -19.45 -17.61
CA THR A 333 10.14 -20.43 -18.67
C THR A 333 11.21 -19.89 -19.62
N ALA A 334 11.14 -18.62 -20.01
CA ALA A 334 12.12 -17.97 -20.86
C ALA A 334 13.52 -17.98 -20.20
N LYS A 335 13.61 -17.67 -18.91
CA LYS A 335 14.87 -17.76 -18.13
C LYS A 335 15.42 -19.19 -18.08
N ASN A 336 14.56 -20.20 -17.93
CA ASN A 336 14.98 -21.60 -17.95
C ASN A 336 15.46 -22.04 -19.31
N LEU A 337 14.81 -21.61 -20.39
CA LEU A 337 15.24 -21.86 -21.75
C LEU A 337 16.60 -21.22 -22.02
N ALA A 338 16.80 -19.95 -21.64
CA ALA A 338 18.07 -19.24 -21.80
C ALA A 338 19.23 -19.92 -21.06
N LYS A 339 19.01 -20.41 -19.83
CA LYS A 339 20.02 -21.18 -19.07
C LYS A 339 20.42 -22.49 -19.76
N ASN A 340 19.57 -23.00 -20.65
CA ASN A 340 19.84 -24.24 -21.40
C ASN A 340 20.24 -23.99 -22.88
N GLY A 341 20.66 -22.75 -23.18
CA GLY A 341 21.19 -22.38 -24.49
C GLY A 341 20.13 -21.94 -25.52
N ILE A 342 18.91 -21.68 -25.10
CA ILE A 342 17.82 -21.17 -25.97
C ILE A 342 17.55 -19.72 -25.55
N ALA A 343 18.21 -18.76 -26.19
CA ALA A 343 18.14 -17.35 -25.83
C ALA A 343 17.24 -16.52 -26.75
N SER A 344 16.93 -17.01 -27.93
CA SER A 344 16.10 -16.33 -28.95
C SER A 344 14.94 -17.18 -29.43
N VAL A 345 14.03 -16.60 -30.21
CA VAL A 345 12.91 -17.30 -30.86
C VAL A 345 13.44 -18.24 -31.94
N GLU A 346 14.52 -17.86 -32.62
CA GLU A 346 15.21 -18.66 -33.62
C GLU A 346 15.83 -19.91 -32.98
N ASP A 347 16.53 -19.78 -31.84
CA ASP A 347 17.10 -20.92 -31.12
C ASP A 347 16.01 -21.93 -30.71
N LEU A 348 14.84 -21.42 -30.29
CA LEU A 348 13.71 -22.28 -29.95
C LEU A 348 13.20 -23.05 -31.16
N LEU A 349 13.15 -22.43 -32.33
CA LEU A 349 12.68 -23.07 -33.56
C LEU A 349 13.65 -24.13 -34.08
N GLU A 350 14.95 -23.95 -33.87
CA GLU A 350 15.98 -24.88 -34.28
C GLU A 350 16.22 -26.03 -33.27
N SER A 351 15.68 -25.90 -32.06
CA SER A 351 15.84 -26.88 -30.99
C SER A 351 15.07 -28.19 -31.27
N ASP A 352 15.67 -29.31 -30.90
CA ASP A 352 14.97 -30.62 -30.93
C ASP A 352 14.14 -30.77 -29.66
N PRO A 353 12.80 -30.91 -29.76
CA PRO A 353 11.89 -30.94 -28.62
C PRO A 353 12.12 -32.11 -27.65
N GLU A 354 12.57 -33.27 -28.14
CA GLU A 354 12.81 -34.41 -27.28
C GLU A 354 14.09 -34.23 -26.46
N THR A 355 15.15 -33.75 -27.09
CA THR A 355 16.43 -33.45 -26.43
C THR A 355 16.29 -32.32 -25.41
N LEU A 356 15.53 -31.25 -25.74
CA LEU A 356 15.32 -30.10 -24.86
C LEU A 356 14.49 -30.48 -23.64
N ALA A 357 13.45 -31.30 -23.82
CA ALA A 357 12.60 -31.78 -22.71
C ALA A 357 13.37 -32.66 -21.71
N THR A 358 14.46 -33.33 -22.11
CA THR A 358 15.28 -34.09 -21.18
C THR A 358 16.20 -33.21 -20.34
N LYS A 359 16.54 -32.01 -20.81
CA LYS A 359 17.44 -31.05 -20.14
C LYS A 359 16.72 -30.15 -19.17
N ILE A 360 15.43 -29.89 -19.37
CA ILE A 360 14.68 -28.92 -18.58
C ILE A 360 13.58 -29.61 -17.79
N SER A 361 13.73 -29.70 -16.49
CA SER A 361 12.73 -30.30 -15.62
C SER A 361 11.40 -29.52 -15.67
N GLY A 362 10.28 -30.24 -15.79
CA GLY A 362 8.94 -29.67 -15.82
C GLY A 362 8.44 -29.21 -17.19
N ILE A 363 9.24 -29.39 -18.27
CA ILE A 363 8.85 -29.06 -19.64
C ILE A 363 8.77 -30.36 -20.47
N SER A 364 7.66 -30.60 -21.14
CA SER A 364 7.49 -31.76 -22.00
C SER A 364 7.77 -31.42 -23.46
N SER A 365 8.16 -32.42 -24.26
CA SER A 365 8.35 -32.26 -25.72
C SER A 365 7.09 -31.74 -26.41
N LYS A 366 5.89 -32.08 -25.91
CA LYS A 366 4.63 -31.56 -26.40
C LYS A 366 4.50 -30.04 -26.19
N MET A 367 4.90 -29.53 -25.05
CA MET A 367 4.88 -28.08 -24.79
C MET A 367 5.85 -27.33 -25.69
N ILE A 368 7.04 -27.89 -25.91
CA ILE A 368 8.06 -27.28 -26.79
C ILE A 368 7.53 -27.24 -28.24
N ASN A 369 6.90 -28.30 -28.73
CA ASN A 369 6.28 -28.32 -30.06
C ASN A 369 5.18 -27.24 -30.19
N GLU A 370 4.34 -27.05 -29.16
CA GLU A 370 3.32 -25.99 -29.16
C GLU A 370 3.97 -24.58 -29.16
N TRP A 371 5.05 -24.38 -28.45
CA TRP A 371 5.80 -23.11 -28.49
C TRP A 371 6.45 -22.85 -29.84
N GLN A 372 7.02 -23.87 -30.48
CA GLN A 372 7.57 -23.74 -31.84
C GLN A 372 6.52 -23.38 -32.86
N VAL A 373 5.31 -23.94 -32.76
CA VAL A 373 4.18 -23.56 -33.60
C VAL A 373 3.75 -22.11 -33.39
N ASN A 374 3.68 -21.67 -32.08
CA ASN A 374 3.34 -20.31 -31.75
C ASN A 374 4.43 -19.31 -32.18
N ALA A 375 5.70 -19.71 -32.08
CA ALA A 375 6.85 -18.91 -32.53
C ALA A 375 6.82 -18.70 -34.07
N LYS A 376 6.52 -19.75 -34.84
CA LYS A 376 6.35 -19.63 -36.29
C LYS A 376 5.19 -18.70 -36.67
N ALA A 377 4.06 -18.77 -35.93
CA ALA A 377 2.94 -17.89 -36.17
C ALA A 377 3.29 -16.42 -35.81
N LEU A 378 4.12 -16.19 -34.78
CA LEU A 378 4.59 -14.86 -34.36
C LEU A 378 5.50 -14.21 -35.41
N LEU A 379 6.41 -14.98 -36.01
CA LEU A 379 7.31 -14.50 -37.07
C LEU A 379 6.65 -14.32 -38.44
N SER A 380 5.44 -14.85 -38.62
CA SER A 380 4.67 -14.74 -39.86
C SER A 380 3.57 -13.65 -39.80
N ALA A 381 3.39 -12.98 -38.68
CA ALA A 381 2.39 -11.92 -38.46
C ALA A 381 3.03 -10.52 -38.60
#